data_2030ff1a8eb2a86536d43a11c6f40e21
#
_entry.id   2030ff1a8eb2a86536d43a11c6f40e21
#
_cell.length_a   1.000
_cell.length_b   1.000
_cell.length_c   1.000
_cell.angle_alpha   90.00
_cell.angle_beta   90.00
_cell.angle_gamma   90.00
#
_symmetry.space_group_name_H-M   'P 1'
#
loop_
_entity.id
_entity.type
_entity.pdbx_description
1 polymer ?
#
loop_
_entity_poly.entity_id
_entity_poly.type
_entity_poly.pdbx_seq_one_letter_code
_entity_poly.pdbx_strand_id
1 'polypeptide(L)'
;MSDLLERLRGRGWRLTAQRRVVAEVLDGDHVHYTADEVHAKAAGLLPEISRATVYNTLGELVSLGEVLEVSTDGRAKRYDPNAHHAHQHLVCSRCGTIRDVHPSGDLLGDLPSEERFGFQVSAVEVTYRGICPNCATA
;
A
#
# COMPACT_ATOMS: atom_id res chain seq x y z
N MET A 1 -16.08 5.94 -7.95
CA MET A 1 -16.58 5.38 -6.73
C MET A 1 -15.49 4.71 -5.94
N SER A 2 -15.49 4.88 -4.64
CA SER A 2 -14.42 4.48 -3.78
C SER A 2 -14.55 3.02 -3.38
N ASP A 3 -13.76 2.15 -3.96
CA ASP A 3 -13.74 0.73 -3.61
C ASP A 3 -13.33 0.50 -2.15
N LEU A 4 -12.36 1.26 -1.69
CA LEU A 4 -11.88 1.15 -0.30
C LEU A 4 -12.99 1.53 0.69
N LEU A 5 -13.66 2.65 0.50
CA LEU A 5 -14.75 3.07 1.38
C LEU A 5 -15.90 2.07 1.37
N GLU A 6 -16.25 1.53 0.21
CA GLU A 6 -17.30 0.51 0.12
C GLU A 6 -16.92 -0.76 0.88
N ARG A 7 -15.68 -1.22 0.73
CA ARG A 7 -15.20 -2.40 1.46
C ARG A 7 -15.25 -2.17 2.98
N LEU A 8 -14.83 -0.99 3.42
CA LEU A 8 -14.82 -0.64 4.85
C LEU A 8 -16.24 -0.58 5.43
N ARG A 9 -17.18 -0.01 4.68
CA ARG A 9 -18.58 -0.01 5.06
C ARG A 9 -19.14 -1.42 5.16
N GLY A 10 -18.82 -2.25 4.18
CA GLY A 10 -19.25 -3.64 4.14
C GLY A 10 -18.71 -4.47 5.31
N ARG A 11 -17.57 -4.10 5.88
CA ARG A 11 -16.99 -4.75 7.06
C ARG A 11 -17.59 -4.23 8.37
N GLY A 12 -18.42 -3.20 8.32
CA GLY A 12 -18.94 -2.57 9.52
C GLY A 12 -17.92 -1.72 10.27
N TRP A 13 -16.81 -1.33 9.63
CA TRP A 13 -15.82 -0.47 10.23
C TRP A 13 -16.37 0.93 10.39
N ARG A 14 -16.30 1.45 11.60
CA ARG A 14 -16.90 2.75 11.90
C ARG A 14 -16.17 3.87 11.19
N LEU A 15 -16.88 4.57 10.30
CA LEU A 15 -16.34 5.70 9.56
C LEU A 15 -16.55 7.01 10.32
N THR A 16 -15.60 7.36 11.18
CA THR A 16 -15.53 8.70 11.75
C THR A 16 -15.06 9.68 10.66
N ALA A 17 -15.20 10.99 10.89
CA ALA A 17 -14.74 11.99 9.94
C ALA A 17 -13.24 11.80 9.61
N GLN A 18 -12.41 11.54 10.62
CA GLN A 18 -10.98 11.33 10.46
C GLN A 18 -10.67 10.07 9.64
N ARG A 19 -11.32 8.95 9.97
CA ARG A 19 -11.14 7.69 9.23
C ARG A 19 -11.59 7.81 7.79
N ARG A 20 -12.71 8.48 7.56
CA ARG A 20 -13.22 8.69 6.21
C ARG A 20 -12.24 9.47 5.36
N VAL A 21 -11.70 10.55 5.89
CA VAL A 21 -10.75 11.40 5.16
C VAL A 21 -9.50 10.64 4.78
N VAL A 22 -8.95 9.84 5.70
CA VAL A 22 -7.78 9.01 5.41
C VAL A 22 -8.10 8.00 4.30
N ALA A 23 -9.24 7.33 4.38
CA ALA A 23 -9.65 6.38 3.36
C ALA A 23 -9.89 7.04 2.00
N GLU A 24 -10.47 8.24 1.98
CA GLU A 24 -10.68 8.99 0.74
C GLU A 24 -9.36 9.37 0.09
N VAL A 25 -8.37 9.79 0.87
CA VAL A 25 -7.04 10.14 0.37
C VAL A 25 -6.35 8.93 -0.26
N LEU A 26 -6.48 7.76 0.36
CA LEU A 26 -5.88 6.53 -0.15
C LEU A 26 -6.58 5.96 -1.37
N ASP A 27 -7.87 6.29 -1.54
CA ASP A 27 -8.68 5.67 -2.55
C ASP A 27 -8.21 6.02 -3.96
N GLY A 28 -8.03 5.01 -4.78
CA GLY A 28 -7.61 5.17 -6.18
C GLY A 28 -6.73 4.02 -6.63
N ASP A 29 -6.54 3.94 -7.94
CA ASP A 29 -5.62 3.00 -8.54
C ASP A 29 -4.20 3.58 -8.49
N HIS A 30 -3.22 2.72 -8.28
CA HIS A 30 -1.79 3.10 -8.27
C HIS A 30 -1.43 4.18 -7.24
N VAL A 31 -2.09 4.16 -6.08
CA VAL A 31 -1.77 5.06 -4.97
C VAL A 31 -0.72 4.41 -4.06
N HIS A 32 0.37 5.14 -3.81
CA HIS A 32 1.46 4.68 -2.95
C HIS A 32 1.97 5.86 -2.13
N TYR A 33 1.16 6.35 -1.21
CA TYR A 33 1.52 7.49 -0.37
C TYR A 33 2.26 7.07 0.89
N THR A 34 3.21 7.90 1.33
CA THR A 34 3.75 7.82 2.68
C THR A 34 2.69 8.34 3.67
N ALA A 35 2.88 8.04 4.95
CA ALA A 35 1.97 8.56 5.99
C ALA A 35 1.98 10.10 6.03
N ASP A 36 3.13 10.73 5.82
CA ASP A 36 3.23 12.19 5.78
C ASP A 36 2.48 12.78 4.58
N GLU A 37 2.56 12.13 3.42
CA GLU A 37 1.79 12.54 2.25
C GLU A 37 0.30 12.38 2.48
N VAL A 38 -0.13 11.30 3.12
CA VAL A 38 -1.53 11.10 3.50
C VAL A 38 -1.98 12.20 4.45
N HIS A 39 -1.16 12.53 5.46
CA HIS A 39 -1.48 13.59 6.41
C HIS A 39 -1.62 14.94 5.71
N ALA A 40 -0.70 15.29 4.81
CA ALA A 40 -0.77 16.57 4.09
C ALA A 40 -2.06 16.70 3.28
N LYS A 41 -2.45 15.63 2.59
CA LYS A 41 -3.70 15.61 1.80
C LYS A 41 -4.94 15.60 2.69
N ALA A 42 -4.92 14.82 3.77
CA ALA A 42 -6.03 14.73 4.72
C ALA A 42 -6.25 16.09 5.43
N ALA A 43 -5.19 16.78 5.78
CA ALA A 43 -5.27 18.10 6.41
C ALA A 43 -5.91 19.14 5.49
N GLY A 44 -5.82 18.96 4.18
CA GLY A 44 -6.54 19.81 3.23
C GLY A 44 -8.05 19.63 3.29
N LEU A 45 -8.52 18.46 3.72
CA LEU A 45 -9.95 18.15 3.85
C LEU A 45 -10.44 18.31 5.28
N LEU A 46 -9.59 18.08 6.26
CA LEU A 46 -9.90 18.13 7.68
C LEU A 46 -8.69 18.73 8.41
N PRO A 47 -8.61 20.09 8.49
CA PRO A 47 -7.40 20.77 8.98
C PRO A 47 -6.93 20.38 10.39
N GLU A 48 -7.85 19.97 11.26
CA GLU A 48 -7.53 19.58 12.63
C GLU A 48 -7.02 18.15 12.79
N ILE A 49 -6.92 17.36 11.70
CA ILE A 49 -6.44 15.98 11.80
C ILE A 49 -4.97 15.95 12.19
N SER A 50 -4.63 15.15 13.20
CA SER A 50 -3.25 15.03 13.68
C SER A 50 -2.48 13.95 12.90
N ARG A 51 -1.15 14.05 12.91
CA ARG A 51 -0.29 13.00 12.37
C ARG A 51 -0.52 11.67 13.08
N ALA A 52 -0.65 11.71 14.41
CA ALA A 52 -0.89 10.51 15.20
C ALA A 52 -2.16 9.79 14.76
N THR A 53 -3.24 10.52 14.50
CA THR A 53 -4.49 9.95 14.01
C THR A 53 -4.30 9.30 12.65
N VAL A 54 -3.57 9.94 11.74
CA VAL A 54 -3.28 9.38 10.41
C VAL A 54 -2.49 8.07 10.55
N TYR A 55 -1.40 8.07 11.33
CA TYR A 55 -0.59 6.87 11.54
C TYR A 55 -1.40 5.74 12.16
N ASN A 56 -2.21 6.04 13.18
CA ASN A 56 -3.05 5.03 13.83
C ASN A 56 -4.08 4.45 12.86
N THR A 57 -4.71 5.30 12.05
CA THR A 57 -5.71 4.87 11.08
C THR A 57 -5.08 3.99 10.00
N LEU A 58 -3.92 4.38 9.48
CA LEU A 58 -3.18 3.57 8.51
C LEU A 58 -2.83 2.20 9.09
N GLY A 59 -2.36 2.15 10.34
CA GLY A 59 -2.08 0.90 11.03
C GLY A 59 -3.30 0.00 11.18
N GLU A 60 -4.45 0.57 11.49
CA GLU A 60 -5.71 -0.16 11.54
C GLU A 60 -6.08 -0.76 10.18
N LEU A 61 -5.96 0.03 9.11
CA LEU A 61 -6.28 -0.42 7.75
C LEU A 61 -5.36 -1.55 7.30
N VAL A 62 -4.08 -1.49 7.64
CA VAL A 62 -3.13 -2.57 7.36
C VAL A 62 -3.52 -3.83 8.14
N SER A 63 -3.85 -3.68 9.42
CA SER A 63 -4.27 -4.82 10.27
C SER A 63 -5.55 -5.49 9.76
N LEU A 64 -6.46 -4.71 9.16
CA LEU A 64 -7.68 -5.24 8.54
C LEU A 64 -7.42 -5.95 7.21
N GLY A 65 -6.22 -5.82 6.64
CA GLY A 65 -5.90 -6.37 5.33
C GLY A 65 -6.48 -5.57 4.17
N GLU A 66 -6.92 -4.34 4.40
CA GLU A 66 -7.51 -3.47 3.37
C GLU A 66 -6.48 -2.57 2.70
N VAL A 67 -5.32 -2.41 3.31
CA VAL A 67 -4.22 -1.60 2.81
C VAL A 67 -2.92 -2.39 2.99
N LEU A 68 -2.07 -2.36 1.98
CA LEU A 68 -0.74 -2.96 2.04
C LEU A 68 0.28 -1.91 2.48
N GLU A 69 1.25 -2.35 3.27
CA GLU A 69 2.38 -1.54 3.68
C GLU A 69 3.58 -1.96 2.83
N VAL A 70 4.14 -1.02 2.07
CA VAL A 70 5.25 -1.28 1.16
C VAL A 70 6.49 -0.57 1.68
N SER A 71 7.54 -1.34 1.96
CA SER A 71 8.83 -0.81 2.40
C SER A 71 9.81 -0.74 1.23
N THR A 72 10.52 0.37 1.11
CA THR A 72 11.52 0.57 0.06
C THR A 72 12.82 1.05 0.67
N ASP A 73 13.88 0.28 0.56
CA ASP A 73 15.29 0.60 0.84
C ASP A 73 15.59 1.77 1.80
N GLY A 74 15.16 1.66 3.06
CA GLY A 74 15.43 2.68 4.07
C GLY A 74 14.60 3.95 3.92
N ARG A 75 13.72 4.04 2.93
CA ARG A 75 12.79 5.16 2.77
C ARG A 75 11.56 4.94 3.63
N ALA A 76 10.77 6.01 3.81
CA ALA A 76 9.50 5.92 4.52
C ALA A 76 8.58 4.88 3.85
N LYS A 77 7.85 4.13 4.68
CA LYS A 77 6.86 3.17 4.20
C LYS A 77 5.79 3.85 3.38
N ARG A 78 5.30 3.15 2.36
CA ARG A 78 4.19 3.61 1.53
C ARG A 78 2.99 2.70 1.73
N TYR A 79 1.81 3.22 1.49
CA TYR A 79 0.55 2.51 1.74
C TYR A 79 -0.22 2.38 0.44
N ASP A 80 -0.64 1.15 0.15
CA ASP A 80 -1.29 0.78 -1.11
C ASP A 80 -2.69 0.23 -0.82
N PRO A 81 -3.76 0.91 -1.26
CA PRO A 81 -5.13 0.48 -1.01
C PRO A 81 -5.58 -0.71 -1.88
N ASN A 82 -4.76 -1.12 -2.86
CA ASN A 82 -5.12 -2.21 -3.78
C ASN A 82 -4.73 -3.59 -3.22
N ALA A 83 -5.11 -3.86 -1.97
CA ALA A 83 -4.74 -5.08 -1.25
C ALA A 83 -5.43 -6.34 -1.79
N HIS A 84 -6.54 -6.19 -2.51
CA HIS A 84 -7.36 -7.31 -3.00
C HIS A 84 -7.06 -7.72 -4.44
N HIS A 85 -6.16 -7.02 -5.11
CA HIS A 85 -5.74 -7.35 -6.47
C HIS A 85 -4.30 -7.84 -6.45
N ALA A 86 -4.09 -9.03 -7.02
CA ALA A 86 -2.74 -9.59 -7.10
C ALA A 86 -1.85 -8.70 -7.96
N HIS A 87 -0.84 -8.12 -7.34
CA HIS A 87 0.16 -7.31 -8.04
C HIS A 87 1.46 -7.30 -7.25
N GLN A 88 2.51 -6.91 -7.91
CA GLN A 88 3.83 -6.72 -7.31
C GLN A 88 4.27 -5.28 -7.54
N HIS A 89 5.41 -4.90 -7.03
CA HIS A 89 5.88 -3.52 -7.10
C HIS A 89 7.22 -3.40 -7.83
N LEU A 90 7.34 -2.35 -8.62
CA LEU A 90 8.58 -1.93 -9.28
C LEU A 90 8.98 -0.59 -8.68
N VAL A 91 10.19 -0.51 -8.14
CA VAL A 91 10.65 0.64 -7.37
C VAL A 91 11.91 1.22 -8.00
N CYS A 92 11.96 2.54 -8.13
CA CYS A 92 13.17 3.23 -8.51
C CYS A 92 14.09 3.38 -7.30
N SER A 93 15.30 2.86 -7.40
CA SER A 93 16.29 2.94 -6.31
C SER A 93 16.77 4.36 -6.02
N ARG A 94 16.63 5.29 -6.98
CA ARG A 94 17.06 6.68 -6.80
C ARG A 94 15.98 7.57 -6.22
N CYS A 95 14.81 7.62 -6.86
CA CYS A 95 13.76 8.57 -6.45
C CYS A 95 12.65 7.93 -5.63
N GLY A 96 12.59 6.60 -5.55
CA GLY A 96 11.56 5.90 -4.78
C GLY A 96 10.19 5.79 -5.46
N THR A 97 10.07 6.22 -6.72
CA THR A 97 8.82 6.03 -7.49
C THR A 97 8.43 4.57 -7.51
N ILE A 98 7.16 4.29 -7.27
CA ILE A 98 6.61 2.94 -7.25
C ILE A 98 5.59 2.78 -8.37
N ARG A 99 5.65 1.63 -9.04
CA ARG A 99 4.65 1.20 -10.03
C ARG A 99 4.12 -0.17 -9.64
N ASP A 100 2.83 -0.39 -9.86
CA ASP A 100 2.25 -1.72 -9.79
C ASP A 100 2.59 -2.48 -11.05
N VAL A 101 3.02 -3.73 -10.90
CA VAL A 101 3.35 -4.60 -12.02
C VAL A 101 2.67 -5.96 -11.81
N HIS A 102 2.42 -6.65 -12.91
CA HIS A 102 1.68 -7.91 -12.91
C HIS A 102 2.51 -8.98 -13.62
N PRO A 103 3.54 -9.52 -12.95
CA PRO A 103 4.36 -10.57 -13.56
C PRO A 103 3.50 -11.79 -13.84
N SER A 104 3.77 -12.47 -14.97
CA SER A 104 3.12 -13.71 -15.31
C SER A 104 3.69 -14.88 -14.49
N GLY A 105 2.93 -15.94 -14.35
CA GLY A 105 3.34 -17.14 -13.63
C GLY A 105 2.76 -17.24 -12.23
N ASP A 106 3.02 -18.37 -11.60
CA ASP A 106 2.54 -18.68 -10.25
C ASP A 106 3.71 -18.59 -9.26
N LEU A 107 3.98 -17.38 -8.78
CA LEU A 107 5.09 -17.14 -7.86
C LEU A 107 4.96 -17.94 -6.57
N LEU A 108 3.73 -18.15 -6.09
CA LEU A 108 3.49 -18.93 -4.88
C LEU A 108 3.71 -20.43 -5.12
N GLY A 109 3.19 -20.95 -6.23
CA GLY A 109 3.34 -22.36 -6.60
C GLY A 109 4.76 -22.70 -7.04
N ASP A 110 5.52 -21.72 -7.49
CA ASP A 110 6.88 -21.94 -8.01
C ASP A 110 7.92 -22.22 -6.90
N LEU A 111 7.57 -22.01 -5.63
CA LEU A 111 8.47 -22.36 -4.54
C LEU A 111 8.43 -23.88 -4.31
N PRO A 112 9.54 -24.61 -4.56
CA PRO A 112 9.58 -26.07 -4.37
C PRO A 112 9.21 -26.48 -2.95
N SER A 113 8.60 -27.64 -2.80
CA SER A 113 8.17 -28.11 -1.48
C SER A 113 9.35 -28.34 -0.52
N GLU A 114 10.51 -28.76 -1.04
CA GLU A 114 11.71 -28.95 -0.24
C GLU A 114 12.29 -27.62 0.28
N GLU A 115 11.93 -26.50 -0.32
CA GLU A 115 12.36 -25.17 0.12
C GLU A 115 11.32 -24.48 1.01
N ARG A 116 10.19 -25.13 1.27
CA ARG A 116 9.17 -24.59 2.17
C ARG A 116 9.39 -24.95 3.64
N PHE A 117 10.26 -25.90 3.91
CA PHE A 117 10.62 -26.33 5.28
C PHE A 117 9.40 -26.58 6.19
N GLY A 118 8.34 -27.17 5.63
CA GLY A 118 7.11 -27.45 6.37
C GLY A 118 6.20 -26.24 6.58
N PHE A 119 6.54 -25.08 6.06
CA PHE A 119 5.70 -23.89 6.17
C PHE A 119 4.47 -23.99 5.27
N GLN A 120 3.35 -23.53 5.80
CA GLN A 120 2.15 -23.33 4.99
C GLN A 120 2.21 -21.92 4.40
N VAL A 121 2.77 -21.79 3.20
CA VAL A 121 2.99 -20.50 2.56
C VAL A 121 1.67 -19.95 2.03
N SER A 122 1.29 -18.76 2.45
CA SER A 122 0.01 -18.15 2.10
C SER A 122 0.12 -16.94 1.18
N ALA A 123 1.30 -16.35 1.05
CA ALA A 123 1.48 -15.14 0.25
C ALA A 123 2.90 -15.02 -0.28
N VAL A 124 3.04 -14.29 -1.39
CA VAL A 124 4.32 -13.94 -1.99
C VAL A 124 4.33 -12.43 -2.24
N GLU A 125 5.42 -11.78 -1.87
CA GLU A 125 5.66 -10.39 -2.16
C GLU A 125 6.97 -10.27 -2.92
N VAL A 126 6.95 -9.59 -4.07
CA VAL A 126 8.13 -9.39 -4.91
C VAL A 126 8.28 -7.90 -5.19
N THR A 127 9.48 -7.39 -4.98
CA THR A 127 9.82 -6.02 -5.32
C THR A 127 10.93 -6.04 -6.37
N TYR A 128 10.63 -5.49 -7.54
CA TYR A 128 11.61 -5.27 -8.58
C TYR A 128 12.25 -3.91 -8.38
N ARG A 129 13.56 -3.83 -8.43
CA ARG A 129 14.31 -2.60 -8.23
C ARG A 129 15.07 -2.24 -9.49
N GLY A 130 15.05 -0.96 -9.84
CA GLY A 130 15.74 -0.47 -11.02
C GLY A 130 15.87 1.04 -10.96
N ILE A 131 16.19 1.64 -12.10
CA ILE A 131 16.31 3.09 -12.25
C ILE A 131 15.22 3.54 -13.22
N CYS A 132 14.37 4.45 -12.78
CA CYS A 132 13.27 4.94 -13.63
C CYS A 132 13.82 5.77 -14.80
N PRO A 133 13.03 5.94 -15.89
CA PRO A 133 13.49 6.70 -17.04
C PRO A 133 13.93 8.12 -16.72
N ASN A 134 13.25 8.80 -15.81
CA ASN A 134 13.62 10.16 -15.41
C ASN A 134 14.97 10.21 -14.70
N CYS A 135 15.25 9.25 -13.84
CA CYS A 135 16.54 9.18 -13.15
C CYS A 135 17.66 8.70 -14.07
N ALA A 136 17.36 7.84 -15.03
CA ALA A 136 18.36 7.32 -15.98
C ALA A 136 18.87 8.39 -16.94
N THR A 137 18.06 9.43 -17.21
CA THR A 137 18.43 10.52 -18.13
C THR A 137 18.93 11.76 -17.40
N ALA A 138 18.96 11.75 -16.09
CA ALA A 138 19.41 12.89 -15.29
C ALA A 138 20.93 12.94 -15.15
#